data_7d2784a1ea1d0573f89dc4071cc18390
#
_entry.id   7d2784a1ea1d0573f89dc4071cc18390
#
_cell.length_a   1.000
_cell.length_b   1.000
_cell.length_c   1.000
_cell.angle_alpha   90.00
_cell.angle_beta   90.00
_cell.angle_gamma   90.00
#
_symmetry.space_group_name_H-M   'P 1'
#
loop_
_entity.id
_entity.type
_entity.pdbx_description
1 polymer ?
#
loop_
_entity_poly.entity_id
_entity_poly.type
_entity_poly.pdbx_seq_one_letter_code
_entity_poly.pdbx_strand_id
1 'polypeptide(L)'
;MPSQGDASPQFLSYSGSSYADRRDWLQPVKQGFAQDNFLGMSASDYGGGTPIVDVWRRDAGLALGHLESTPRLVSLPVKEQQWTACLEIHAEGKHLIAPGESFETLETFVAAHGGDYFATLDAYRRLMGERGLRAPQPPKESYEPIWCAWGYERNCTVQLIEDTLPKVKELGLSWAVIDDGWQSTVGDWNLNTQKFPGGAADMQRLVGRIKEQGLKPRLWIAPLAAAPGSDVLHDHTDMLLLDKDGAAQNVSWWNSFYLCPAYEPTVAYTLGVVRRILGDWGFAGLKIDGQHLNGVAPCFNPAHKHARPEESMEKLPEFFHAIYATAMQINPAAVIELCPCGTSYSFFDFPYINQAPASDPESSWQVRLKGKTLKALMGPSAPFAGDHVELSDHGDDFASTVGIGAVVSTKFTWPMDPKPKDSFLLTPEREREWRHWISLYNDKKLSQGIYRGELYDIGFDKPEAHVVQQSGRNYYSFYARQWQGAVELRGLPTGTYRVRDYFNDRDLGQVSSARNTLQVAFEHFLLIEAIPV
;
A
#
# COMPACT_ATOMS: atom_id res chain seq x y z
N MET A 1 -27.03 10.56 -16.88
CA MET A 1 -26.59 11.94 -17.17
C MET A 1 -26.16 11.99 -18.63
N PRO A 2 -26.70 12.85 -19.48
CA PRO A 2 -26.25 12.92 -20.87
C PRO A 2 -24.88 13.56 -20.93
N SER A 3 -23.97 12.92 -21.62
CA SER A 3 -22.64 13.45 -21.93
C SER A 3 -22.78 14.61 -22.92
N GLN A 4 -22.60 15.83 -22.50
CA GLN A 4 -22.15 16.87 -23.40
C GLN A 4 -20.62 16.80 -23.45
N GLY A 5 -20.08 16.20 -24.53
CA GLY A 5 -18.65 16.29 -24.93
C GLY A 5 -17.70 15.39 -24.17
N ASP A 6 -17.25 14.39 -24.83
CA ASP A 6 -15.91 13.78 -24.87
C ASP A 6 -15.33 12.95 -23.74
N ALA A 7 -15.85 12.86 -22.52
CA ALA A 7 -15.25 11.96 -21.56
C ALA A 7 -16.31 11.16 -20.80
N SER A 8 -16.25 9.83 -20.93
CA SER A 8 -17.04 8.92 -20.08
C SER A 8 -16.75 9.20 -18.61
N PRO A 9 -17.75 9.04 -17.71
CA PRO A 9 -17.48 9.05 -16.27
C PRO A 9 -16.35 8.09 -15.92
N GLN A 10 -15.55 8.45 -14.93
CA GLN A 10 -14.52 7.58 -14.40
C GLN A 10 -15.07 6.81 -13.20
N PHE A 11 -14.57 5.63 -13.00
CA PHE A 11 -14.90 4.75 -11.89
C PHE A 11 -13.63 4.26 -11.22
N LEU A 12 -13.61 4.23 -9.90
CA LEU A 12 -12.60 3.54 -9.13
C LEU A 12 -13.25 2.64 -8.08
N SER A 13 -12.84 1.39 -8.05
CA SER A 13 -13.14 0.44 -7.00
C SER A 13 -11.97 0.35 -6.02
N TYR A 14 -12.30 0.21 -4.76
CA TYR A 14 -11.33 -0.03 -3.68
C TYR A 14 -11.49 -1.42 -3.08
N SER A 15 -12.23 -2.28 -3.74
CA SER A 15 -12.34 -3.68 -3.34
C SER A 15 -11.06 -4.45 -3.66
N GLY A 16 -10.83 -5.53 -2.92
CA GLY A 16 -9.73 -6.43 -3.17
C GLY A 16 -9.75 -6.97 -4.59
N SER A 17 -8.60 -7.03 -5.21
CA SER A 17 -8.41 -7.59 -6.54
C SER A 17 -7.17 -8.46 -6.56
N SER A 18 -7.11 -9.41 -7.50
CA SER A 18 -5.91 -10.21 -7.70
C SER A 18 -4.79 -9.41 -8.33
N TYR A 19 -3.58 -9.90 -8.20
CA TYR A 19 -2.41 -9.40 -8.92
C TYR A 19 -2.65 -9.34 -10.45
N ALA A 20 -3.33 -10.33 -11.01
CA ALA A 20 -3.64 -10.39 -12.45
C ALA A 20 -4.82 -9.50 -12.87
N ASP A 21 -5.75 -9.20 -11.96
CA ASP A 21 -7.00 -8.50 -12.30
C ASP A 21 -6.85 -6.96 -12.28
N ARG A 22 -6.04 -6.43 -11.39
CA ARG A 22 -5.73 -5.00 -11.31
C ARG A 22 -6.96 -4.07 -11.30
N ARG A 23 -7.99 -4.43 -10.54
CA ARG A 23 -9.24 -3.66 -10.45
C ARG A 23 -9.09 -2.30 -9.79
N ASP A 24 -7.95 -2.04 -9.17
CA ASP A 24 -7.57 -0.76 -8.61
C ASP A 24 -7.17 0.31 -9.64
N TRP A 25 -7.54 0.12 -10.91
CA TRP A 25 -7.32 1.08 -11.99
C TRP A 25 -8.54 1.98 -12.18
N LEU A 26 -8.29 3.20 -12.68
CA LEU A 26 -9.37 4.04 -13.19
C LEU A 26 -9.95 3.41 -14.46
N GLN A 27 -11.27 3.29 -14.48
CA GLN A 27 -11.99 2.71 -15.61
C GLN A 27 -13.05 3.68 -16.12
N PRO A 28 -13.13 3.93 -17.44
CA PRO A 28 -14.21 4.71 -18.00
C PRO A 28 -15.52 3.91 -17.96
N VAL A 29 -16.58 4.49 -17.40
CA VAL A 29 -17.92 3.90 -17.41
C VAL A 29 -18.52 4.10 -18.80
N LYS A 30 -18.45 3.07 -19.62
CA LYS A 30 -18.99 3.03 -21.00
C LYS A 30 -20.21 2.11 -21.07
N GLN A 31 -20.88 2.13 -22.22
CA GLN A 31 -21.99 1.22 -22.49
C GLN A 31 -21.60 -0.23 -22.21
N GLY A 32 -22.42 -0.91 -21.42
CA GLY A 32 -22.19 -2.30 -21.01
C GLY A 32 -21.20 -2.48 -19.85
N PHE A 33 -20.72 -1.38 -19.23
CA PHE A 33 -19.86 -1.50 -18.04
C PHE A 33 -20.62 -2.18 -16.90
N ALA A 34 -19.99 -3.20 -16.31
CA ALA A 34 -20.47 -3.87 -15.12
C ALA A 34 -19.26 -4.38 -14.31
N GLN A 35 -19.21 -4.05 -13.03
CA GLN A 35 -18.23 -4.57 -12.11
C GLN A 35 -18.87 -4.83 -10.76
N ASP A 36 -18.70 -6.05 -10.26
CA ASP A 36 -19.06 -6.43 -8.92
C ASP A 36 -17.82 -6.25 -8.02
N ASN A 37 -17.96 -5.48 -6.95
CA ASN A 37 -16.87 -5.10 -6.05
C ASN A 37 -17.07 -5.82 -4.72
N PHE A 38 -16.85 -7.12 -4.71
CA PHE A 38 -16.99 -7.96 -3.52
C PHE A 38 -15.85 -7.73 -2.54
N LEU A 39 -16.16 -7.49 -1.28
CA LEU A 39 -15.21 -7.18 -0.20
C LEU A 39 -14.88 -8.38 0.69
N GLY A 40 -15.43 -9.55 0.42
CA GLY A 40 -15.00 -10.79 1.04
C GLY A 40 -13.86 -11.44 0.25
N MET A 41 -13.46 -12.64 0.67
CA MET A 41 -12.55 -13.46 -0.10
C MET A 41 -13.34 -14.20 -1.19
N SER A 42 -13.18 -13.80 -2.44
CA SER A 42 -13.89 -14.40 -3.59
C SER A 42 -13.13 -15.59 -4.19
N ALA A 43 -11.84 -15.69 -3.94
CA ALA A 43 -10.97 -16.79 -4.33
C ALA A 43 -9.85 -16.91 -3.28
N SER A 44 -8.97 -17.90 -3.43
CA SER A 44 -7.98 -18.24 -2.40
C SER A 44 -7.10 -17.08 -1.93
N ASP A 45 -6.85 -16.09 -2.80
CA ASP A 45 -5.90 -15.00 -2.54
C ASP A 45 -6.53 -13.61 -2.69
N TYR A 46 -7.83 -13.51 -2.94
CA TYR A 46 -8.47 -12.26 -3.29
C TYR A 46 -9.51 -11.85 -2.28
N GLY A 47 -9.36 -10.67 -1.74
CA GLY A 47 -10.34 -10.18 -0.80
C GLY A 47 -10.00 -8.81 -0.24
N GLY A 48 -10.86 -8.34 0.65
CA GLY A 48 -10.73 -7.08 1.34
C GLY A 48 -10.99 -5.86 0.46
N GLY A 49 -10.46 -4.75 0.89
CA GLY A 49 -10.61 -3.46 0.24
C GLY A 49 -11.24 -2.41 1.16
N THR A 50 -11.51 -1.26 0.58
CA THR A 50 -12.25 -0.18 1.23
C THR A 50 -13.69 -0.23 0.77
N PRO A 51 -14.69 -0.17 1.68
CA PRO A 51 -16.10 -0.40 1.35
C PRO A 51 -16.75 0.81 0.67
N ILE A 52 -16.18 1.26 -0.44
CA ILE A 52 -16.60 2.41 -1.21
C ILE A 52 -16.51 2.09 -2.70
N VAL A 53 -17.45 2.60 -3.48
CA VAL A 53 -17.33 2.76 -4.93
C VAL A 53 -17.62 4.21 -5.29
N ASP A 54 -16.93 4.73 -6.28
CA ASP A 54 -17.01 6.12 -6.70
C ASP A 54 -17.06 6.23 -8.22
N VAL A 55 -18.00 7.02 -8.72
CA VAL A 55 -18.15 7.34 -10.13
C VAL A 55 -18.23 8.85 -10.28
N TRP A 56 -17.33 9.44 -11.07
CA TRP A 56 -17.31 10.90 -11.22
C TRP A 56 -17.08 11.33 -12.66
N ARG A 57 -17.48 12.55 -12.91
CA ARG A 57 -17.17 13.35 -14.09
C ARG A 57 -16.41 14.59 -13.61
N ARG A 58 -15.98 15.42 -14.54
CA ARG A 58 -15.27 16.65 -14.22
C ARG A 58 -16.03 17.60 -13.26
N ASP A 59 -17.35 17.60 -13.34
CA ASP A 59 -18.24 18.54 -12.65
C ASP A 59 -18.95 17.97 -11.41
N ALA A 60 -19.07 16.65 -11.32
CA ALA A 60 -19.77 16.00 -10.22
C ALA A 60 -19.40 14.52 -10.10
N GLY A 61 -19.36 14.03 -8.88
CA GLY A 61 -19.19 12.63 -8.53
C GLY A 61 -20.28 12.13 -7.59
N LEU A 62 -20.44 10.81 -7.55
CA LEU A 62 -21.34 10.11 -6.64
C LEU A 62 -20.61 8.88 -6.12
N ALA A 63 -20.56 8.77 -4.78
CA ALA A 63 -20.00 7.63 -4.10
C ALA A 63 -21.04 6.94 -3.21
N LEU A 64 -20.86 5.63 -3.04
CA LEU A 64 -21.69 4.78 -2.19
C LEU A 64 -20.78 3.85 -1.38
N GLY A 65 -21.15 3.60 -0.12
CA GLY A 65 -20.44 2.67 0.74
C GLY A 65 -21.12 2.43 2.07
N HIS A 66 -20.44 1.71 2.98
CA HIS A 66 -20.92 1.51 4.33
C HIS A 66 -20.00 2.13 5.39
N LEU A 67 -20.56 2.36 6.59
CA LEU A 67 -19.91 3.00 7.72
C LEU A 67 -19.72 2.07 8.92
N GLU A 68 -19.81 0.75 8.70
CA GLU A 68 -19.55 -0.21 9.75
C GLU A 68 -18.09 -0.08 10.25
N SER A 69 -17.88 -0.32 11.54
CA SER A 69 -16.56 -0.21 12.18
C SER A 69 -15.67 -1.44 11.96
N THR A 70 -16.21 -2.49 11.37
CA THR A 70 -15.52 -3.73 11.02
C THR A 70 -15.77 -4.11 9.57
N PRO A 71 -14.88 -4.86 8.93
CA PRO A 71 -15.13 -5.35 7.57
C PRO A 71 -16.39 -6.22 7.51
N ARG A 72 -17.12 -6.12 6.40
CA ARG A 72 -18.34 -6.89 6.15
C ARG A 72 -18.28 -7.57 4.79
N LEU A 73 -18.95 -8.71 4.67
CA LEU A 73 -19.13 -9.40 3.39
C LEU A 73 -20.21 -8.65 2.60
N VAL A 74 -19.78 -7.79 1.72
CA VAL A 74 -20.65 -6.97 0.87
C VAL A 74 -20.14 -6.92 -0.56
N SER A 75 -21.04 -6.76 -1.51
CA SER A 75 -20.74 -6.35 -2.87
C SER A 75 -21.20 -4.93 -3.10
N LEU A 76 -20.44 -4.18 -3.88
CA LEU A 76 -20.72 -2.81 -4.28
C LEU A 76 -20.81 -2.72 -5.81
N PRO A 77 -21.82 -3.35 -6.46
CA PRO A 77 -21.93 -3.38 -7.91
C PRO A 77 -22.05 -1.99 -8.51
N VAL A 78 -21.31 -1.76 -9.59
CA VAL A 78 -21.46 -0.60 -10.47
C VAL A 78 -21.77 -1.09 -11.87
N LYS A 79 -22.88 -0.63 -12.44
CA LYS A 79 -23.37 -1.05 -13.76
C LYS A 79 -23.80 0.16 -14.56
N GLU A 80 -23.49 0.16 -15.87
CA GLU A 80 -24.13 1.09 -16.78
C GLU A 80 -25.46 0.49 -17.26
N GLN A 81 -26.54 1.23 -17.10
CA GLN A 81 -27.89 0.87 -17.57
C GLN A 81 -28.53 2.09 -18.22
N GLN A 82 -28.86 1.99 -19.50
CA GLN A 82 -29.56 3.06 -20.23
C GLN A 82 -28.89 4.44 -20.07
N TRP A 83 -27.56 4.48 -20.23
CA TRP A 83 -26.74 5.70 -20.10
C TRP A 83 -26.68 6.28 -18.67
N THR A 84 -27.04 5.49 -17.68
CA THR A 84 -26.99 5.85 -16.27
C THR A 84 -26.04 4.91 -15.52
N ALA A 85 -25.16 5.44 -14.68
CA ALA A 85 -24.39 4.63 -13.74
C ALA A 85 -25.27 4.31 -12.53
N CYS A 86 -25.49 3.02 -12.28
CA CYS A 86 -26.18 2.50 -11.11
C CYS A 86 -25.14 1.97 -10.13
N LEU A 87 -25.20 2.45 -8.89
CA LEU A 87 -24.38 1.99 -7.77
C LEU A 87 -25.29 1.30 -6.77
N GLU A 88 -24.91 0.12 -6.33
CA GLU A 88 -25.69 -0.70 -5.42
C GLU A 88 -24.81 -1.17 -4.26
N ILE A 89 -25.42 -1.53 -3.13
CA ILE A 89 -24.77 -2.24 -2.04
C ILE A 89 -25.60 -3.48 -1.68
N HIS A 90 -24.94 -4.61 -1.73
CA HIS A 90 -25.53 -5.92 -1.43
C HIS A 90 -24.81 -6.52 -0.24
N ALA A 91 -25.50 -6.65 0.90
CA ALA A 91 -25.01 -7.40 2.05
C ALA A 91 -25.34 -8.89 1.89
N GLU A 92 -24.37 -9.74 2.11
CA GLU A 92 -24.62 -11.19 2.14
C GLU A 92 -25.30 -11.60 3.44
N GLY A 93 -26.21 -12.53 3.35
CA GLY A 93 -26.90 -13.13 4.49
C GLY A 93 -28.33 -13.53 4.19
N LYS A 94 -28.84 -14.47 4.98
CA LYS A 94 -30.26 -14.85 5.01
C LYS A 94 -30.82 -14.46 6.36
N HIS A 95 -31.79 -13.58 6.38
CA HIS A 95 -32.43 -13.11 7.59
C HIS A 95 -33.88 -13.57 7.60
N LEU A 96 -34.23 -14.37 8.61
CA LEU A 96 -35.63 -14.70 8.89
C LEU A 96 -36.18 -13.65 9.87
N ILE A 97 -37.12 -12.87 9.42
CA ILE A 97 -37.79 -11.86 10.25
C ILE A 97 -39.13 -12.42 10.65
N ALA A 98 -39.31 -12.69 11.93
CA ALA A 98 -40.59 -13.17 12.46
C ALA A 98 -41.61 -12.02 12.55
N PRO A 99 -42.92 -12.31 12.60
CA PRO A 99 -43.95 -11.27 12.76
C PRO A 99 -43.72 -10.43 14.03
N GLY A 100 -43.59 -9.11 13.84
CA GLY A 100 -43.30 -8.14 14.90
C GLY A 100 -41.83 -7.88 15.17
N GLU A 101 -40.93 -8.57 14.50
CA GLU A 101 -39.50 -8.28 14.53
C GLU A 101 -39.07 -7.29 13.45
N SER A 102 -37.96 -6.62 13.66
CA SER A 102 -37.30 -5.72 12.69
C SER A 102 -35.90 -6.21 12.37
N PHE A 103 -35.45 -5.94 11.18
CA PHE A 103 -34.07 -6.16 10.75
C PHE A 103 -33.42 -4.79 10.50
N GLU A 104 -32.24 -4.58 11.08
CA GLU A 104 -31.44 -3.38 10.86
C GLU A 104 -30.41 -3.67 9.78
N THR A 105 -30.40 -2.87 8.73
CA THR A 105 -29.41 -2.96 7.65
C THR A 105 -28.07 -2.38 8.09
N LEU A 106 -27.02 -2.61 7.30
CA LEU A 106 -25.76 -1.90 7.48
C LEU A 106 -25.99 -0.38 7.43
N GLU A 107 -25.24 0.36 8.22
CA GLU A 107 -25.17 1.81 8.09
C GLU A 107 -24.46 2.17 6.79
N THR A 108 -25.16 2.82 5.87
CA THR A 108 -24.66 3.16 4.54
C THR A 108 -24.61 4.66 4.33
N PHE A 109 -23.82 5.11 3.35
CA PHE A 109 -23.78 6.50 2.93
C PHE A 109 -23.88 6.63 1.42
N VAL A 110 -24.39 7.77 0.99
CA VAL A 110 -24.31 8.27 -0.38
C VAL A 110 -23.70 9.66 -0.31
N ALA A 111 -22.64 9.90 -1.08
CA ALA A 111 -21.96 11.19 -1.12
C ALA A 111 -21.94 11.76 -2.54
N ALA A 112 -22.43 12.99 -2.71
CA ALA A 112 -22.20 13.77 -3.92
C ALA A 112 -20.99 14.69 -3.69
N HIS A 113 -20.09 14.78 -4.67
CA HIS A 113 -18.86 15.55 -4.54
C HIS A 113 -18.47 16.24 -5.86
N GLY A 114 -17.57 17.23 -5.77
CA GLY A 114 -16.84 17.79 -6.89
C GLY A 114 -15.40 17.29 -6.88
N GLY A 115 -14.73 17.30 -8.02
CA GLY A 115 -13.41 16.71 -8.19
C GLY A 115 -13.46 15.18 -8.33
N ASP A 116 -12.33 14.54 -8.16
CA ASP A 116 -12.24 13.08 -8.25
C ASP A 116 -12.49 12.38 -6.90
N TYR A 117 -12.31 11.09 -6.90
CA TYR A 117 -12.50 10.19 -5.76
C TYR A 117 -11.75 10.58 -4.47
N PHE A 118 -10.71 11.41 -4.57
CA PHE A 118 -9.95 11.86 -3.40
C PHE A 118 -10.85 12.57 -2.38
N ALA A 119 -11.81 13.36 -2.87
CA ALA A 119 -12.75 14.09 -2.00
C ALA A 119 -13.58 13.12 -1.14
N THR A 120 -14.09 12.05 -1.73
CA THR A 120 -14.87 11.02 -1.01
C THR A 120 -14.01 10.26 -0.01
N LEU A 121 -12.83 9.81 -0.41
CA LEU A 121 -11.96 9.03 0.47
C LEU A 121 -11.46 9.83 1.66
N ASP A 122 -11.09 11.09 1.46
CA ASP A 122 -10.67 11.97 2.55
C ASP A 122 -11.83 12.26 3.53
N ALA A 123 -13.06 12.46 3.01
CA ALA A 123 -14.26 12.61 3.83
C ALA A 123 -14.55 11.32 4.62
N TYR A 124 -14.47 10.16 3.98
CA TYR A 124 -14.66 8.86 4.63
C TYR A 124 -13.62 8.63 5.74
N ARG A 125 -12.35 8.87 5.46
CA ARG A 125 -11.28 8.77 6.46
C ARG A 125 -11.56 9.65 7.69
N ARG A 126 -12.01 10.89 7.49
CA ARG A 126 -12.34 11.79 8.60
C ARG A 126 -13.52 11.25 9.42
N LEU A 127 -14.60 10.84 8.77
CA LEU A 127 -15.78 10.30 9.41
C LEU A 127 -15.47 9.01 10.21
N MET A 128 -14.74 8.08 9.59
CA MET A 128 -14.34 6.85 10.27
C MET A 128 -13.32 7.12 11.38
N GLY A 129 -12.51 8.16 11.23
CA GLY A 129 -11.62 8.65 12.28
C GLY A 129 -12.36 9.17 13.52
N GLU A 130 -13.53 9.77 13.38
CA GLU A 130 -14.41 10.16 14.49
C GLU A 130 -14.99 8.93 15.20
N ARG A 131 -15.10 7.81 14.50
CA ARG A 131 -15.54 6.51 15.02
C ARG A 131 -14.37 5.68 15.61
N GLY A 132 -13.16 6.24 15.68
CA GLY A 132 -11.99 5.59 16.27
C GLY A 132 -11.06 4.86 15.29
N LEU A 133 -11.41 4.78 14.00
CA LEU A 133 -10.59 4.14 12.98
C LEU A 133 -9.64 5.16 12.34
N ARG A 134 -8.47 5.34 12.94
CA ARG A 134 -7.45 6.30 12.49
C ARG A 134 -6.12 5.58 12.28
N ALA A 135 -5.45 5.89 11.19
CA ALA A 135 -4.05 5.51 11.04
C ALA A 135 -3.21 6.11 12.20
N PRO A 136 -2.25 5.37 12.75
CA PRO A 136 -1.42 5.86 13.84
C PRO A 136 -0.53 7.00 13.37
N GLN A 137 -0.02 7.79 14.32
CA GLN A 137 1.06 8.74 14.03
C GLN A 137 2.33 7.94 13.72
N PRO A 138 2.85 8.00 12.49
CA PRO A 138 4.01 7.21 12.13
C PRO A 138 5.26 7.76 12.80
N PRO A 139 6.19 6.90 13.23
CA PRO A 139 7.50 7.34 13.67
C PRO A 139 8.28 7.95 12.49
N LYS A 140 9.27 8.79 12.79
CA LYS A 140 10.09 9.44 11.73
C LYS A 140 10.79 8.42 10.82
N GLU A 141 11.07 7.25 11.35
CA GLU A 141 11.69 6.11 10.68
C GLU A 141 10.86 5.60 9.51
N SER A 142 9.52 5.77 9.54
CA SER A 142 8.62 5.38 8.45
C SER A 142 8.81 6.18 7.16
N TYR A 143 9.52 7.31 7.23
CA TYR A 143 9.80 8.17 6.07
C TYR A 143 11.22 8.03 5.53
N GLU A 144 12.02 7.13 6.08
CA GLU A 144 13.41 6.95 5.68
C GLU A 144 13.52 6.00 4.47
N PRO A 145 14.46 6.27 3.54
CA PRO A 145 14.56 5.49 2.30
C PRO A 145 15.05 4.07 2.56
N ILE A 146 14.58 3.13 1.74
CA ILE A 146 14.63 1.71 1.97
C ILE A 146 15.48 1.00 0.91
N TRP A 147 16.32 0.05 1.34
CA TRP A 147 16.84 -1.02 0.52
C TRP A 147 16.21 -2.34 0.95
N CYS A 148 15.77 -3.15 -0.01
CA CYS A 148 15.19 -4.46 0.20
C CYS A 148 16.03 -5.54 -0.48
N ALA A 149 16.38 -6.59 0.25
CA ALA A 149 17.17 -7.70 -0.28
C ALA A 149 16.42 -8.57 -1.31
N TRP A 150 15.15 -8.25 -1.62
CA TRP A 150 14.36 -8.99 -2.63
C TRP A 150 14.93 -8.95 -4.04
N GLY A 151 15.89 -8.07 -4.33
CA GLY A 151 16.67 -8.15 -5.56
C GLY A 151 17.43 -9.46 -5.74
N TYR A 152 17.81 -10.11 -4.64
CA TYR A 152 18.40 -11.44 -4.62
C TYR A 152 17.37 -12.57 -4.59
N GLU A 153 16.09 -12.24 -4.40
CA GLU A 153 15.00 -13.17 -4.17
C GLU A 153 15.33 -14.19 -3.07
N ARG A 154 14.78 -15.41 -3.13
CA ARG A 154 15.06 -16.48 -2.16
C ARG A 154 16.50 -17.01 -2.19
N ASN A 155 17.32 -16.58 -3.15
CA ASN A 155 18.73 -16.91 -3.21
C ASN A 155 19.60 -15.98 -2.33
N CYS A 156 19.01 -15.04 -1.64
CA CYS A 156 19.68 -14.13 -0.72
C CYS A 156 20.41 -14.94 0.37
N THR A 157 21.69 -14.65 0.57
CA THR A 157 22.51 -15.22 1.65
C THR A 157 22.94 -14.12 2.61
N VAL A 158 23.36 -14.52 3.82
CA VAL A 158 23.93 -13.57 4.81
C VAL A 158 25.09 -12.78 4.20
N GLN A 159 25.98 -13.46 3.48
CA GLN A 159 27.15 -12.82 2.84
C GLN A 159 26.74 -11.79 1.80
N LEU A 160 25.76 -12.10 0.92
CA LEU A 160 25.27 -11.14 -0.09
C LEU A 160 24.67 -9.90 0.56
N ILE A 161 23.95 -10.07 1.66
CA ILE A 161 23.44 -8.93 2.42
C ILE A 161 24.59 -8.09 2.96
N GLU A 162 25.52 -8.72 3.71
CA GLU A 162 26.65 -8.03 4.35
C GLU A 162 27.52 -7.28 3.32
N ASP A 163 27.77 -7.88 2.15
CA ASP A 163 28.54 -7.26 1.07
C ASP A 163 27.83 -6.03 0.48
N THR A 164 26.48 -6.01 0.48
CA THR A 164 25.68 -4.91 -0.07
C THR A 164 25.55 -3.73 0.92
N LEU A 165 25.54 -3.97 2.25
CA LEU A 165 25.29 -2.93 3.26
C LEU A 165 26.17 -1.66 3.11
N PRO A 166 27.50 -1.76 2.81
CA PRO A 166 28.30 -0.55 2.59
C PRO A 166 27.78 0.33 1.46
N LYS A 167 27.30 -0.28 0.37
CA LYS A 167 26.72 0.43 -0.78
C LYS A 167 25.36 1.06 -0.43
N VAL A 168 24.53 0.36 0.33
CA VAL A 168 23.25 0.87 0.86
C VAL A 168 23.50 2.16 1.67
N LYS A 169 24.47 2.11 2.58
CA LYS A 169 24.90 3.26 3.38
C LYS A 169 25.44 4.40 2.52
N GLU A 170 26.32 4.09 1.59
CA GLU A 170 26.98 5.05 0.71
C GLU A 170 25.97 5.83 -0.15
N LEU A 171 24.89 5.18 -0.58
CA LEU A 171 23.79 5.81 -1.32
C LEU A 171 22.88 6.69 -0.44
N GLY A 172 22.99 6.62 0.89
CA GLY A 172 22.16 7.40 1.80
C GLY A 172 20.81 6.77 2.10
N LEU A 173 20.67 5.46 1.92
CA LEU A 173 19.53 4.68 2.37
C LEU A 173 19.64 4.39 3.86
N SER A 174 18.53 4.12 4.53
CA SER A 174 18.44 4.01 5.99
C SER A 174 17.95 2.65 6.47
N TRP A 175 17.19 1.93 5.66
CA TRP A 175 16.67 0.62 5.99
C TRP A 175 17.34 -0.49 5.18
N ALA A 176 17.52 -1.65 5.82
CA ALA A 176 17.87 -2.90 5.18
C ALA A 176 16.78 -3.93 5.51
N VAL A 177 15.96 -4.26 4.51
CA VAL A 177 14.87 -5.23 4.62
C VAL A 177 15.37 -6.59 4.18
N ILE A 178 15.28 -7.59 5.07
CA ILE A 178 15.49 -9.00 4.73
C ILE A 178 14.12 -9.54 4.33
N ASP A 179 13.97 -9.87 3.05
CA ASP A 179 12.73 -10.32 2.43
C ASP A 179 12.56 -11.84 2.49
N ASP A 180 11.57 -12.39 1.79
CA ASP A 180 11.25 -13.83 1.72
C ASP A 180 12.49 -14.69 1.42
N GLY A 181 12.58 -15.83 2.09
CA GLY A 181 13.64 -16.83 1.90
C GLY A 181 14.65 -16.95 3.04
N TRP A 182 14.49 -16.20 4.13
CA TRP A 182 15.27 -16.37 5.36
C TRP A 182 14.79 -17.56 6.19
N GLN A 183 13.50 -17.88 6.09
CA GLN A 183 12.82 -18.93 6.84
C GLN A 183 13.01 -20.30 6.21
N SER A 184 12.84 -21.33 7.03
CA SER A 184 12.85 -22.74 6.60
C SER A 184 11.61 -23.06 5.77
N THR A 185 10.44 -22.61 6.23
CA THR A 185 9.13 -22.94 5.67
C THR A 185 8.14 -21.81 6.00
N VAL A 186 7.24 -21.49 5.08
CA VAL A 186 6.12 -20.60 5.35
C VAL A 186 5.22 -21.23 6.40
N GLY A 187 4.95 -20.49 7.46
CA GLY A 187 4.18 -20.95 8.62
C GLY A 187 5.03 -21.14 9.87
N ASP A 188 6.18 -21.80 9.78
CA ASP A 188 7.03 -22.06 10.95
C ASP A 188 7.83 -20.84 11.40
N TRP A 189 8.25 -20.01 10.44
CA TRP A 189 9.07 -18.83 10.69
C TRP A 189 10.36 -19.13 11.46
N ASN A 190 10.86 -20.37 11.32
CA ASN A 190 12.16 -20.79 11.81
C ASN A 190 13.24 -20.46 10.80
N LEU A 191 14.48 -20.28 11.27
CA LEU A 191 15.60 -19.94 10.41
C LEU A 191 15.96 -21.10 9.47
N ASN A 192 16.22 -20.77 8.20
CA ASN A 192 16.78 -21.72 7.25
C ASN A 192 18.21 -22.12 7.70
N THR A 193 18.38 -23.40 8.05
CA THR A 193 19.63 -23.92 8.62
C THR A 193 20.83 -23.87 7.67
N GLN A 194 20.59 -23.80 6.37
CA GLN A 194 21.66 -23.63 5.37
C GLN A 194 22.19 -22.20 5.35
N LYS A 195 21.30 -21.22 5.57
CA LYS A 195 21.65 -19.79 5.60
C LYS A 195 22.12 -19.32 6.97
N PHE A 196 21.58 -19.93 8.03
CA PHE A 196 21.85 -19.61 9.43
C PHE A 196 22.22 -20.88 10.21
N PRO A 197 23.39 -21.49 9.92
CA PRO A 197 23.80 -22.75 10.56
C PRO A 197 23.98 -22.62 12.08
N GLY A 198 24.32 -21.43 12.58
CA GLY A 198 24.41 -21.13 14.01
C GLY A 198 23.07 -20.67 14.63
N GLY A 199 21.96 -20.80 13.89
CA GLY A 199 20.63 -20.46 14.38
C GLY A 199 20.44 -18.98 14.75
N ALA A 200 19.80 -18.72 15.89
CA ALA A 200 19.50 -17.37 16.35
C ALA A 200 20.75 -16.47 16.50
N ALA A 201 21.89 -17.05 16.86
CA ALA A 201 23.13 -16.28 16.98
C ALA A 201 23.61 -15.70 15.64
N ASP A 202 23.40 -16.42 14.53
CA ASP A 202 23.73 -15.92 13.19
C ASP A 202 22.80 -14.79 12.77
N MET A 203 21.50 -14.91 13.05
CA MET A 203 20.55 -13.84 12.77
C MET A 203 20.83 -12.59 13.61
N GLN A 204 21.10 -12.75 14.91
CA GLN A 204 21.47 -11.63 15.79
C GLN A 204 22.77 -10.96 15.33
N ARG A 205 23.75 -11.73 14.84
CA ARG A 205 25.00 -11.20 14.28
C ARG A 205 24.71 -10.38 13.01
N LEU A 206 23.89 -10.88 12.09
CA LEU A 206 23.49 -10.14 10.89
C LEU A 206 22.77 -8.83 11.25
N VAL A 207 21.83 -8.86 12.19
CA VAL A 207 21.14 -7.67 12.72
C VAL A 207 22.16 -6.68 13.33
N GLY A 208 23.14 -7.18 14.07
CA GLY A 208 24.26 -6.38 14.59
C GLY A 208 25.06 -5.69 13.49
N ARG A 209 25.42 -6.43 12.43
CA ARG A 209 26.15 -5.89 11.26
C ARG A 209 25.36 -4.78 10.54
N ILE A 210 24.05 -4.97 10.35
CA ILE A 210 23.18 -3.93 9.77
C ILE A 210 23.23 -2.66 10.63
N LYS A 211 23.10 -2.80 11.95
CA LYS A 211 23.13 -1.68 12.91
C LYS A 211 24.50 -0.99 12.97
N GLU A 212 25.60 -1.74 12.89
CA GLU A 212 26.97 -1.20 12.84
C GLU A 212 27.18 -0.29 11.62
N GLN A 213 26.50 -0.56 10.50
CA GLN A 213 26.47 0.34 9.34
C GLN A 213 25.59 1.57 9.56
N GLY A 214 24.89 1.69 10.69
CA GLY A 214 23.92 2.74 10.96
C GLY A 214 22.61 2.58 10.22
N LEU A 215 22.33 1.38 9.73
CA LEU A 215 21.07 1.01 9.05
C LEU A 215 20.09 0.37 10.04
N LYS A 216 18.83 0.35 9.68
CA LYS A 216 17.75 -0.26 10.46
C LYS A 216 17.32 -1.57 9.84
N PRO A 217 17.38 -2.71 10.57
CA PRO A 217 16.95 -4.00 10.06
C PRO A 217 15.43 -4.14 10.11
N ARG A 218 14.81 -4.64 9.04
CA ARG A 218 13.40 -5.03 8.96
C ARG A 218 13.31 -6.47 8.43
N LEU A 219 12.35 -7.25 8.93
CA LEU A 219 12.17 -8.63 8.50
C LEU A 219 10.79 -8.83 7.88
N TRP A 220 10.76 -9.55 6.78
CA TRP A 220 9.56 -9.97 6.07
C TRP A 220 8.91 -11.19 6.73
N ILE A 221 7.58 -11.20 6.83
CA ILE A 221 6.75 -12.35 7.20
C ILE A 221 5.45 -12.34 6.42
N ALA A 222 4.87 -13.52 6.17
CA ALA A 222 3.52 -13.71 5.62
C ALA A 222 2.66 -14.49 6.65
N PRO A 223 2.15 -13.83 7.70
CA PRO A 223 1.35 -14.51 8.71
C PRO A 223 0.06 -15.08 8.11
N LEU A 224 -0.60 -15.96 8.84
CA LEU A 224 -1.83 -16.65 8.42
C LEU A 224 -1.68 -17.63 7.24
N ALA A 225 -0.46 -17.85 6.74
CA ALA A 225 -0.18 -18.86 5.73
C ALA A 225 0.69 -19.96 6.33
N ALA A 226 0.34 -21.23 6.10
CA ALA A 226 1.11 -22.39 6.54
C ALA A 226 1.26 -23.41 5.40
N ALA A 227 2.51 -23.66 5.00
CA ALA A 227 2.82 -24.61 3.93
C ALA A 227 2.58 -26.07 4.39
N PRO A 228 2.23 -26.99 3.47
CA PRO A 228 1.98 -28.41 3.81
C PRO A 228 3.11 -29.12 4.56
N GLY A 229 4.36 -28.63 4.43
CA GLY A 229 5.52 -29.18 5.12
C GLY A 229 5.89 -28.47 6.42
N SER A 230 5.07 -27.55 6.92
CA SER A 230 5.34 -26.84 8.17
C SER A 230 4.96 -27.64 9.40
N ASP A 231 5.75 -27.49 10.48
CA ASP A 231 5.44 -28.08 11.78
C ASP A 231 4.15 -27.51 12.34
N VAL A 232 3.91 -26.22 12.15
CA VAL A 232 2.66 -25.56 12.60
C VAL A 232 1.43 -26.18 11.98
N LEU A 233 1.47 -26.54 10.71
CA LEU A 233 0.35 -27.21 10.05
C LEU A 233 0.19 -28.67 10.53
N HIS A 234 1.30 -29.36 10.76
CA HIS A 234 1.28 -30.74 11.24
C HIS A 234 0.75 -30.85 12.68
N ASP A 235 1.21 -29.96 13.56
CA ASP A 235 0.93 -30.04 15.00
C ASP A 235 -0.37 -29.29 15.40
N HIS A 236 -0.81 -28.33 14.57
CA HIS A 236 -1.90 -27.40 14.87
C HIS A 236 -2.92 -27.25 13.73
N THR A 237 -3.44 -28.40 13.25
CA THR A 237 -4.53 -28.42 12.26
C THR A 237 -5.80 -27.73 12.77
N ASP A 238 -5.94 -27.57 14.07
CA ASP A 238 -7.01 -26.80 14.71
C ASP A 238 -6.98 -25.32 14.35
N MET A 239 -5.83 -24.77 13.95
CA MET A 239 -5.70 -23.36 13.52
C MET A 239 -6.26 -23.11 12.11
N LEU A 240 -6.52 -24.15 11.31
CA LEU A 240 -6.95 -24.00 9.93
C LEU A 240 -8.29 -23.28 9.80
N LEU A 241 -8.38 -22.40 8.83
CA LEU A 241 -9.64 -21.88 8.34
C LEU A 241 -10.26 -22.92 7.39
N LEU A 242 -11.43 -23.43 7.76
CA LEU A 242 -12.17 -24.42 6.98
C LEU A 242 -13.38 -23.79 6.31
N ASP A 243 -13.70 -24.23 5.10
CA ASP A 243 -14.95 -23.91 4.44
C ASP A 243 -16.12 -24.74 5.00
N LYS A 244 -17.33 -24.50 4.48
CA LYS A 244 -18.56 -25.20 4.92
C LYS A 244 -18.54 -26.72 4.67
N ASP A 245 -17.69 -27.19 3.75
CA ASP A 245 -17.56 -28.60 3.39
C ASP A 245 -16.40 -29.26 4.16
N GLY A 246 -15.75 -28.53 5.05
CA GLY A 246 -14.65 -28.98 5.89
C GLY A 246 -13.29 -28.98 5.20
N ALA A 247 -13.19 -28.41 3.98
CA ALA A 247 -11.92 -28.27 3.28
C ALA A 247 -11.14 -27.06 3.80
N ALA A 248 -9.81 -27.20 3.90
CA ALA A 248 -8.94 -26.10 4.30
C ALA A 248 -8.89 -25.04 3.19
N GLN A 249 -9.06 -23.78 3.56
CA GLN A 249 -8.91 -22.65 2.65
C GLN A 249 -7.45 -22.57 2.17
N ASN A 250 -7.27 -22.49 0.85
CA ASN A 250 -5.96 -22.46 0.22
C ASN A 250 -5.45 -21.01 0.05
N VAL A 251 -4.14 -20.82 0.22
CA VAL A 251 -3.39 -19.64 -0.18
C VAL A 251 -2.50 -20.06 -1.35
N SER A 252 -2.96 -19.87 -2.59
CA SER A 252 -2.34 -20.45 -3.79
C SER A 252 -0.96 -19.89 -4.06
N TRP A 253 -0.74 -18.61 -3.76
CA TRP A 253 0.51 -17.91 -4.04
C TRP A 253 1.74 -18.53 -3.37
N TRP A 254 1.59 -19.08 -2.14
CA TRP A 254 2.67 -19.76 -1.41
C TRP A 254 2.45 -21.27 -1.26
N ASN A 255 1.53 -21.86 -2.03
CA ASN A 255 1.16 -23.25 -1.87
C ASN A 255 0.91 -23.60 -0.38
N SER A 256 0.11 -22.79 0.27
CA SER A 256 -0.12 -22.85 1.72
C SER A 256 -1.61 -22.96 2.05
N PHE A 257 -1.92 -23.24 3.30
CA PHE A 257 -3.27 -23.19 3.84
C PHE A 257 -3.44 -21.99 4.77
N TYR A 258 -4.68 -21.50 4.85
CA TYR A 258 -5.03 -20.33 5.62
C TYR A 258 -5.25 -20.67 7.09
N LEU A 259 -4.60 -19.95 8.00
CA LEU A 259 -4.84 -20.01 9.44
C LEU A 259 -5.89 -18.96 9.84
N CYS A 260 -6.86 -19.33 10.68
CA CYS A 260 -7.94 -18.43 11.07
C CYS A 260 -7.46 -17.29 11.97
N PRO A 261 -7.57 -16.02 11.58
CA PRO A 261 -7.11 -14.88 12.37
C PRO A 261 -7.95 -14.62 13.61
N ALA A 262 -9.17 -15.13 13.67
CA ALA A 262 -10.08 -14.99 14.81
C ALA A 262 -9.96 -16.13 15.83
N TYR A 263 -9.05 -17.08 15.62
CA TYR A 263 -8.76 -18.16 16.54
C TYR A 263 -7.59 -17.79 17.46
N GLU A 264 -7.85 -17.77 18.76
CA GLU A 264 -6.89 -17.28 19.76
C GLU A 264 -5.50 -17.96 19.68
N PRO A 265 -5.38 -19.31 19.51
CA PRO A 265 -4.08 -19.94 19.33
C PRO A 265 -3.30 -19.46 18.11
N THR A 266 -3.97 -19.15 16.98
CA THR A 266 -3.33 -18.54 15.80
C THR A 266 -2.75 -17.16 16.12
N VAL A 267 -3.52 -16.34 16.83
CA VAL A 267 -3.06 -15.03 17.31
C VAL A 267 -1.85 -15.19 18.22
N ALA A 268 -1.94 -16.05 19.25
CA ALA A 268 -0.86 -16.27 20.21
C ALA A 268 0.43 -16.77 19.53
N TYR A 269 0.31 -17.69 18.58
CA TYR A 269 1.42 -18.18 17.76
C TYR A 269 2.10 -17.03 17.01
N THR A 270 1.32 -16.24 16.27
CA THR A 270 1.85 -15.09 15.51
C THR A 270 2.54 -14.07 16.42
N LEU A 271 1.97 -13.77 17.58
CA LEU A 271 2.59 -12.86 18.54
C LEU A 271 3.90 -13.41 19.10
N GLY A 272 4.04 -14.72 19.24
CA GLY A 272 5.30 -15.41 19.57
C GLY A 272 6.37 -15.12 18.50
N VAL A 273 6.01 -15.20 17.22
CA VAL A 273 6.90 -14.86 16.10
C VAL A 273 7.32 -13.37 16.15
N VAL A 274 6.36 -12.47 16.36
CA VAL A 274 6.64 -11.02 16.46
C VAL A 274 7.60 -10.71 17.61
N ARG A 275 7.41 -11.30 18.80
CA ARG A 275 8.29 -11.13 19.96
C ARG A 275 9.69 -11.64 19.66
N ARG A 276 9.82 -12.78 19.02
CA ARG A 276 11.12 -13.34 18.61
C ARG A 276 11.85 -12.41 17.63
N ILE A 277 11.16 -11.88 16.61
CA ILE A 277 11.78 -11.03 15.60
C ILE A 277 12.22 -9.69 16.21
N LEU A 278 11.31 -8.99 16.86
CA LEU A 278 11.60 -7.63 17.37
C LEU A 278 12.36 -7.66 18.70
N GLY A 279 12.00 -8.59 19.62
CA GLY A 279 12.61 -8.72 20.93
C GLY A 279 13.92 -9.50 20.89
N ASP A 280 13.88 -10.79 20.54
CA ASP A 280 15.03 -11.66 20.68
C ASP A 280 16.10 -11.41 19.61
N TRP A 281 15.70 -11.19 18.35
CA TRP A 281 16.64 -10.93 17.24
C TRP A 281 16.96 -9.44 17.09
N GLY A 282 16.13 -8.54 17.62
CA GLY A 282 16.39 -7.11 17.68
C GLY A 282 16.14 -6.36 16.37
N PHE A 283 15.23 -6.82 15.52
CA PHE A 283 14.79 -6.04 14.35
C PHE A 283 14.09 -4.75 14.76
N ALA A 284 14.14 -3.75 13.88
CA ALA A 284 13.51 -2.44 14.07
C ALA A 284 12.13 -2.33 13.44
N GLY A 285 11.67 -3.34 12.70
CA GLY A 285 10.36 -3.35 12.06
C GLY A 285 10.03 -4.66 11.38
N LEU A 286 8.80 -4.73 10.86
CA LEU A 286 8.25 -5.85 10.12
C LEU A 286 7.77 -5.39 8.74
N LYS A 287 8.00 -6.20 7.71
CA LYS A 287 7.28 -6.18 6.44
C LYS A 287 6.32 -7.37 6.44
N ILE A 288 5.03 -7.07 6.60
CA ILE A 288 3.95 -8.06 6.58
C ILE A 288 3.43 -8.10 5.15
N ASP A 289 3.39 -9.26 4.54
CA ASP A 289 3.14 -9.41 3.12
C ASP A 289 2.11 -10.51 2.82
N GLY A 290 1.27 -10.26 1.82
CA GLY A 290 0.37 -11.27 1.28
C GLY A 290 -0.98 -10.76 0.80
N GLN A 291 -1.43 -11.29 -0.32
CA GLN A 291 -2.76 -11.01 -0.87
C GLN A 291 -3.88 -11.45 0.08
N HIS A 292 -3.65 -12.55 0.78
CA HIS A 292 -4.57 -13.17 1.73
C HIS A 292 -4.79 -12.37 3.02
N LEU A 293 -4.06 -11.28 3.24
CA LEU A 293 -4.14 -10.47 4.46
C LEU A 293 -5.19 -9.35 4.41
N ASN A 294 -5.87 -9.16 3.28
CA ASN A 294 -6.82 -8.06 3.09
C ASN A 294 -8.28 -8.45 3.25
N GLY A 295 -8.58 -9.74 3.22
CA GLY A 295 -9.90 -10.29 3.41
C GLY A 295 -9.79 -11.75 3.79
N VAL A 296 -10.81 -12.25 4.45
CA VAL A 296 -10.85 -13.62 4.98
C VAL A 296 -12.17 -14.27 4.58
N ALA A 297 -12.11 -15.55 4.20
CA ALA A 297 -13.34 -16.34 4.01
C ALA A 297 -14.02 -16.61 5.35
N PRO A 298 -15.35 -16.84 5.37
CA PRO A 298 -16.04 -17.36 6.55
C PRO A 298 -15.42 -18.66 7.03
N CYS A 299 -15.21 -18.80 8.34
CA CYS A 299 -14.59 -19.97 8.95
C CYS A 299 -15.62 -20.91 9.58
N PHE A 300 -15.67 -22.14 9.09
CA PHE A 300 -16.57 -23.20 9.59
C PHE A 300 -15.83 -24.27 10.41
N ASN A 301 -14.61 -24.01 10.86
CA ASN A 301 -13.84 -24.97 11.65
C ASN A 301 -14.55 -25.25 13.00
N PRO A 302 -14.96 -26.50 13.28
CA PRO A 302 -15.70 -26.84 14.51
C PRO A 302 -14.85 -26.70 15.78
N ALA A 303 -13.54 -26.65 15.68
CA ALA A 303 -12.65 -26.37 16.81
C ALA A 303 -12.73 -24.90 17.28
N HIS A 304 -13.20 -24.00 16.42
CA HIS A 304 -13.35 -22.60 16.73
C HIS A 304 -14.72 -22.30 17.36
N LYS A 305 -14.72 -21.41 18.35
CA LYS A 305 -15.95 -20.99 19.03
C LYS A 305 -16.51 -19.70 18.42
N HIS A 306 -16.54 -19.62 17.10
CA HIS A 306 -17.16 -18.46 16.42
C HIS A 306 -18.67 -18.51 16.63
N ALA A 307 -19.28 -17.37 16.97
CA ALA A 307 -20.74 -17.27 17.02
C ALA A 307 -21.33 -17.33 15.60
N ARG A 308 -20.58 -16.87 14.61
CA ARG A 308 -20.90 -16.90 13.19
C ARG A 308 -19.63 -17.12 12.36
N PRO A 309 -19.72 -17.80 11.21
CA PRO A 309 -18.54 -18.04 10.35
C PRO A 309 -17.85 -16.76 9.90
N GLU A 310 -18.60 -15.67 9.71
CA GLU A 310 -18.10 -14.36 9.23
C GLU A 310 -17.20 -13.65 10.26
N GLU A 311 -17.17 -14.09 11.51
CA GLU A 311 -16.27 -13.53 12.53
C GLU A 311 -14.80 -13.63 12.14
N SER A 312 -14.42 -14.59 11.31
CA SER A 312 -13.05 -14.67 10.78
C SER A 312 -12.66 -13.40 10.04
N MET A 313 -13.54 -12.83 9.22
CA MET A 313 -13.31 -11.59 8.52
C MET A 313 -13.47 -10.37 9.43
N GLU A 314 -14.53 -10.34 10.22
CA GLU A 314 -14.85 -9.20 11.09
C GLU A 314 -13.78 -8.94 12.14
N LYS A 315 -13.05 -9.99 12.58
CA LYS A 315 -11.96 -9.91 13.56
C LYS A 315 -10.56 -9.81 12.95
N LEU A 316 -10.43 -9.79 11.63
CA LEU A 316 -9.13 -9.60 11.00
C LEU A 316 -8.40 -8.33 11.48
N PRO A 317 -9.06 -7.17 11.65
CA PRO A 317 -8.42 -5.99 12.22
C PRO A 317 -7.91 -6.18 13.65
N GLU A 318 -8.57 -7.02 14.47
CA GLU A 318 -8.10 -7.33 15.82
C GLU A 318 -6.79 -8.11 15.81
N PHE A 319 -6.61 -8.98 14.81
CA PHE A 319 -5.34 -9.69 14.58
C PHE A 319 -4.20 -8.70 14.27
N PHE A 320 -4.42 -7.74 13.37
CA PHE A 320 -3.42 -6.70 13.09
C PHE A 320 -3.19 -5.77 14.30
N HIS A 321 -4.24 -5.45 15.04
CA HIS A 321 -4.11 -4.71 16.30
C HIS A 321 -3.18 -5.43 17.28
N ALA A 322 -3.35 -6.73 17.46
CA ALA A 322 -2.51 -7.52 18.36
C ALA A 322 -1.03 -7.51 17.95
N ILE A 323 -0.75 -7.64 16.64
CA ILE A 323 0.61 -7.53 16.10
C ILE A 323 1.18 -6.13 16.36
N TYR A 324 0.44 -5.08 15.98
CA TYR A 324 0.87 -3.69 16.14
C TYR A 324 1.12 -3.33 17.60
N ALA A 325 0.18 -3.65 18.49
CA ALA A 325 0.32 -3.39 19.92
C ALA A 325 1.54 -4.10 20.52
N THR A 326 1.77 -5.38 20.15
CA THR A 326 2.95 -6.13 20.59
C THR A 326 4.25 -5.49 20.08
N ALA A 327 4.27 -5.08 18.82
CA ALA A 327 5.43 -4.41 18.22
C ALA A 327 5.74 -3.08 18.94
N MET A 328 4.72 -2.25 19.20
CA MET A 328 4.88 -0.96 19.90
C MET A 328 5.31 -1.11 21.36
N GLN A 329 4.89 -2.19 22.04
CA GLN A 329 5.37 -2.50 23.39
C GLN A 329 6.86 -2.83 23.43
N ILE A 330 7.37 -3.52 22.39
CA ILE A 330 8.79 -3.89 22.30
C ILE A 330 9.63 -2.71 21.82
N ASN A 331 9.17 -2.03 20.77
CA ASN A 331 9.85 -0.88 20.19
C ASN A 331 8.84 0.17 19.70
N PRO A 332 8.61 1.26 20.44
CA PRO A 332 7.68 2.31 20.05
C PRO A 332 7.99 3.00 18.71
N ALA A 333 9.22 2.85 18.19
CA ALA A 333 9.65 3.36 16.89
C ALA A 333 9.64 2.27 15.80
N ALA A 334 9.07 1.10 16.07
CA ALA A 334 9.00 0.04 15.08
C ALA A 334 8.18 0.46 13.85
N VAL A 335 8.70 0.16 12.66
CA VAL A 335 7.96 0.36 11.41
C VAL A 335 7.27 -0.95 11.04
N ILE A 336 5.95 -0.89 10.98
CA ILE A 336 5.08 -1.99 10.59
C ILE A 336 4.51 -1.66 9.22
N GLU A 337 5.09 -2.29 8.21
CA GLU A 337 4.65 -2.20 6.82
C GLU A 337 3.71 -3.34 6.51
N LEU A 338 2.57 -3.05 5.87
CA LEU A 338 1.69 -4.05 5.29
C LEU A 338 1.72 -3.91 3.77
N CYS A 339 2.10 -5.00 3.09
CA CYS A 339 2.12 -5.12 1.64
C CYS A 339 1.02 -6.11 1.20
N PRO A 340 -0.03 -5.67 0.50
CA PRO A 340 -1.06 -6.58 0.02
C PRO A 340 -0.67 -7.31 -1.27
N CYS A 341 0.62 -7.38 -1.62
CA CYS A 341 1.17 -8.15 -2.73
C CYS A 341 0.42 -7.94 -4.06
N GLY A 342 0.37 -6.70 -4.53
CA GLY A 342 -0.27 -6.31 -5.80
C GLY A 342 -1.79 -6.10 -5.74
N THR A 343 -2.44 -6.32 -4.60
CA THR A 343 -3.89 -6.09 -4.43
C THR A 343 -4.20 -4.78 -3.71
N SER A 344 -5.49 -4.51 -3.47
CA SER A 344 -5.95 -3.33 -2.74
C SER A 344 -5.86 -3.53 -1.23
N TYR A 345 -5.75 -2.43 -0.50
CA TYR A 345 -5.75 -2.45 0.97
C TYR A 345 -7.15 -2.57 1.54
N SER A 346 -7.28 -3.27 2.67
CA SER A 346 -8.42 -3.13 3.56
C SER A 346 -8.31 -1.84 4.37
N PHE A 347 -9.36 -1.02 4.37
CA PHE A 347 -9.41 0.21 5.17
C PHE A 347 -9.23 -0.07 6.67
N PHE A 348 -9.74 -1.20 7.13
CA PHE A 348 -9.79 -1.56 8.55
C PHE A 348 -8.42 -1.97 9.12
N ASP A 349 -7.41 -2.16 8.27
CA ASP A 349 -6.04 -2.48 8.69
C ASP A 349 -5.19 -1.22 8.91
N PHE A 350 -5.59 -0.06 8.35
CA PHE A 350 -4.84 1.19 8.48
C PHE A 350 -4.60 1.67 9.90
N PRO A 351 -5.49 1.45 10.89
CA PRO A 351 -5.20 1.78 12.30
C PRO A 351 -4.01 1.03 12.90
N TYR A 352 -3.54 -0.03 12.27
CA TYR A 352 -2.56 -0.97 12.82
C TYR A 352 -1.31 -1.13 11.96
N ILE A 353 -1.07 -0.18 11.07
CA ILE A 353 0.16 -0.09 10.26
C ILE A 353 0.65 1.35 10.23
N ASN A 354 1.94 1.55 10.06
CA ASN A 354 2.53 2.89 9.98
C ASN A 354 3.41 3.09 8.74
N GLN A 355 3.35 2.18 7.77
CA GLN A 355 3.88 2.34 6.41
C GLN A 355 3.10 1.43 5.45
N ALA A 356 2.82 1.92 4.24
CA ALA A 356 2.11 1.20 3.20
C ALA A 356 2.81 1.40 1.84
N PRO A 357 3.29 0.34 1.16
CA PRO A 357 3.88 0.45 -0.17
C PRO A 357 2.82 0.53 -1.28
N ALA A 358 3.24 0.91 -2.48
CA ALA A 358 2.45 0.79 -3.69
C ALA A 358 2.05 -0.67 -3.99
N SER A 359 2.76 -1.61 -3.43
CA SER A 359 2.51 -3.04 -3.49
C SER A 359 2.49 -3.58 -4.93
N ASP A 360 3.66 -3.98 -5.39
CA ASP A 360 3.89 -4.56 -6.72
C ASP A 360 3.21 -3.80 -7.88
N PRO A 361 3.50 -2.51 -8.07
CA PRO A 361 2.89 -1.75 -9.15
C PRO A 361 3.39 -2.25 -10.50
N GLU A 362 2.49 -2.24 -11.50
CA GLU A 362 2.84 -2.62 -12.89
C GLU A 362 3.29 -1.43 -13.73
N SER A 363 3.11 -0.22 -13.23
CA SER A 363 3.45 1.01 -13.96
C SER A 363 3.67 2.19 -13.03
N SER A 364 4.39 3.18 -13.51
CA SER A 364 4.60 4.46 -12.83
C SER A 364 3.27 5.16 -12.52
N TRP A 365 2.30 5.04 -13.44
CA TRP A 365 0.96 5.58 -13.21
C TRP A 365 0.25 4.91 -12.04
N GLN A 366 0.40 3.60 -11.89
CA GLN A 366 -0.18 2.87 -10.76
C GLN A 366 0.44 3.27 -9.42
N VAL A 367 1.75 3.53 -9.38
CA VAL A 367 2.42 4.11 -8.19
C VAL A 367 1.75 5.42 -7.77
N ARG A 368 1.50 6.32 -8.74
CA ARG A 368 0.88 7.61 -8.46
C ARG A 368 -0.59 7.50 -8.05
N LEU A 369 -1.37 6.64 -8.71
CA LEU A 369 -2.76 6.39 -8.36
C LEU A 369 -2.90 5.82 -6.95
N LYS A 370 -2.14 4.76 -6.63
CA LYS A 370 -2.12 4.16 -5.29
C LYS A 370 -1.64 5.15 -4.24
N GLY A 371 -0.64 5.98 -4.56
CA GLY A 371 -0.17 7.03 -3.67
C GLY A 371 -1.25 8.06 -3.34
N LYS A 372 -1.97 8.54 -4.34
CA LYS A 372 -3.11 9.45 -4.14
C LYS A 372 -4.20 8.80 -3.28
N THR A 373 -4.53 7.54 -3.55
CA THR A 373 -5.54 6.76 -2.81
C THR A 373 -5.14 6.58 -1.34
N LEU A 374 -3.91 6.13 -1.08
CA LEU A 374 -3.45 5.87 0.29
C LEU A 374 -3.28 7.15 1.11
N LYS A 375 -2.84 8.24 0.49
CA LYS A 375 -2.79 9.55 1.15
C LYS A 375 -4.19 10.12 1.46
N ALA A 376 -5.21 9.74 0.71
CA ALA A 376 -6.60 10.05 1.08
C ALA A 376 -7.07 9.21 2.27
N LEU A 377 -6.81 7.91 2.27
CA LEU A 377 -7.32 6.95 3.27
C LEU A 377 -6.56 6.95 4.60
N MET A 378 -5.24 7.11 4.58
CA MET A 378 -4.41 7.13 5.78
C MET A 378 -4.13 8.55 6.30
N GLY A 379 -4.23 9.54 5.43
CA GLY A 379 -3.96 10.95 5.69
C GLY A 379 -2.92 11.54 4.74
N PRO A 380 -2.97 12.86 4.52
CA PRO A 380 -2.17 13.52 3.48
C PRO A 380 -0.65 13.47 3.71
N SER A 381 -0.21 13.19 4.94
CA SER A 381 1.19 13.00 5.31
C SER A 381 1.54 11.53 5.57
N ALA A 382 0.67 10.58 5.21
CA ALA A 382 0.94 9.16 5.43
C ALA A 382 2.24 8.71 4.74
N PRO A 383 3.05 7.85 5.39
CA PRO A 383 4.27 7.30 4.81
C PRO A 383 3.92 6.20 3.79
N PHE A 384 3.50 6.63 2.62
CA PHE A 384 3.33 5.78 1.46
C PHE A 384 4.69 5.54 0.83
N ALA A 385 5.09 4.28 0.66
CA ALA A 385 6.29 3.92 -0.09
C ALA A 385 5.93 3.65 -1.56
N GLY A 386 6.74 4.15 -2.50
CA GLY A 386 6.52 3.91 -3.93
C GLY A 386 6.71 2.46 -4.36
N ASP A 387 6.96 1.55 -3.40
CA ASP A 387 7.50 0.23 -3.61
C ASP A 387 8.91 0.29 -4.23
N HIS A 388 9.40 -0.79 -4.80
CA HIS A 388 10.72 -0.76 -5.42
C HIS A 388 10.67 0.00 -6.74
N VAL A 389 11.49 1.05 -6.89
CA VAL A 389 11.53 1.86 -8.12
C VAL A 389 11.79 1.04 -9.38
N GLU A 390 12.38 -0.13 -9.23
CA GLU A 390 12.64 -1.08 -10.32
C GLU A 390 11.39 -1.76 -10.88
N LEU A 391 10.25 -1.67 -10.18
CA LEU A 391 8.99 -2.29 -10.62
C LEU A 391 8.13 -1.41 -11.52
N SER A 392 8.39 -0.10 -11.55
CA SER A 392 7.60 0.82 -12.38
C SER A 392 8.08 0.84 -13.84
N ASP A 393 7.35 1.55 -14.71
CA ASP A 393 7.66 1.66 -16.15
C ASP A 393 9.13 2.04 -16.36
N HIS A 394 9.79 1.35 -17.26
CA HIS A 394 11.19 1.57 -17.62
C HIS A 394 12.22 1.23 -16.53
N GLY A 395 11.79 0.73 -15.37
CA GLY A 395 12.65 0.56 -14.20
C GLY A 395 13.11 1.90 -13.63
N ASP A 396 13.69 1.91 -12.46
CA ASP A 396 14.35 3.09 -11.87
C ASP A 396 13.52 4.40 -11.87
N ASP A 397 12.18 4.32 -11.85
CA ASP A 397 11.29 5.48 -11.84
C ASP A 397 11.19 6.12 -10.46
N PHE A 398 12.17 6.93 -10.14
CA PHE A 398 12.14 7.79 -8.96
C PHE A 398 11.17 8.98 -9.11
N ALA A 399 10.91 9.43 -10.35
CA ALA A 399 10.14 10.64 -10.59
C ALA A 399 8.72 10.54 -10.04
N SER A 400 8.03 9.41 -10.24
CA SER A 400 6.71 9.17 -9.67
C SER A 400 6.76 9.09 -8.15
N THR A 401 7.70 8.33 -7.58
CA THR A 401 7.87 8.19 -6.13
C THR A 401 8.14 9.53 -5.46
N VAL A 402 9.14 10.29 -5.92
CA VAL A 402 9.49 11.59 -5.34
C VAL A 402 8.38 12.62 -5.56
N GLY A 403 7.81 12.67 -6.76
CA GLY A 403 6.83 13.68 -7.14
C GLY A 403 5.50 13.63 -6.39
N ILE A 404 5.06 12.45 -5.94
CA ILE A 404 3.86 12.32 -5.09
C ILE A 404 4.19 12.32 -3.60
N GLY A 405 5.45 12.55 -3.23
CA GLY A 405 5.89 12.49 -1.84
C GLY A 405 5.78 11.08 -1.25
N ALA A 406 6.20 10.08 -1.99
CA ALA A 406 6.34 8.71 -1.49
C ALA A 406 7.72 8.48 -0.89
N VAL A 407 7.84 7.47 -0.05
CA VAL A 407 9.13 6.99 0.47
C VAL A 407 9.83 6.19 -0.63
N VAL A 408 11.11 6.51 -0.86
CA VAL A 408 11.93 5.79 -1.85
C VAL A 408 12.29 4.41 -1.32
N SER A 409 12.04 3.39 -2.12
CA SER A 409 12.46 2.01 -1.87
C SER A 409 13.10 1.41 -3.12
N THR A 410 14.14 0.61 -2.91
CA THR A 410 14.90 -0.06 -3.98
C THR A 410 15.20 -1.50 -3.60
N LYS A 411 15.51 -2.33 -4.60
CA LYS A 411 15.91 -3.73 -4.40
C LYS A 411 17.16 -4.11 -5.21
N PHE A 412 18.05 -3.16 -5.47
CA PHE A 412 19.27 -3.43 -6.24
C PHE A 412 20.13 -4.53 -5.63
N THR A 413 20.88 -5.21 -6.49
CA THR A 413 21.95 -6.14 -6.11
C THR A 413 23.33 -5.50 -6.29
N TRP A 414 24.30 -5.87 -5.44
CA TRP A 414 25.67 -5.38 -5.50
C TRP A 414 26.55 -6.20 -4.52
N PRO A 415 27.82 -6.53 -4.83
CA PRO A 415 28.56 -6.25 -6.06
C PRO A 415 28.25 -7.25 -7.18
N MET A 416 27.54 -8.33 -6.88
CA MET A 416 27.20 -9.39 -7.81
C MET A 416 25.72 -9.48 -8.08
N ASP A 417 25.38 -9.93 -9.27
CA ASP A 417 24.03 -10.25 -9.66
C ASP A 417 23.87 -11.77 -9.82
N PRO A 418 23.13 -12.42 -8.93
CA PRO A 418 22.87 -13.86 -9.05
C PRO A 418 21.90 -14.21 -10.19
N LYS A 419 21.25 -13.21 -10.80
CA LYS A 419 20.26 -13.37 -11.88
C LYS A 419 20.52 -12.45 -13.07
N PRO A 420 21.56 -12.69 -13.87
CA PRO A 420 21.93 -11.78 -14.97
C PRO A 420 20.82 -11.50 -15.99
N LYS A 421 19.86 -12.42 -16.15
CA LYS A 421 18.76 -12.27 -17.13
C LYS A 421 17.72 -11.24 -16.68
N ASP A 422 17.44 -11.16 -15.38
CA ASP A 422 16.47 -10.23 -14.77
C ASP A 422 17.21 -9.35 -13.74
N SER A 423 18.28 -8.70 -14.23
CA SER A 423 19.28 -8.03 -13.40
C SER A 423 18.76 -6.79 -12.69
N PHE A 424 18.96 -6.77 -11.37
CA PHE A 424 18.83 -5.57 -10.54
C PHE A 424 20.21 -4.99 -10.13
N LEU A 425 21.26 -5.37 -10.83
CA LEU A 425 22.62 -4.92 -10.53
C LEU A 425 22.70 -3.38 -10.59
N LEU A 426 23.24 -2.81 -9.53
CA LEU A 426 23.57 -1.38 -9.48
C LEU A 426 24.84 -1.15 -10.31
N THR A 427 24.65 -0.88 -11.61
CA THR A 427 25.76 -0.52 -12.49
C THR A 427 26.29 0.87 -12.17
N PRO A 428 27.50 1.25 -12.59
CA PRO A 428 28.04 2.58 -12.38
C PRO A 428 27.15 3.70 -13.00
N GLU A 429 26.44 3.40 -14.09
CA GLU A 429 25.50 4.33 -14.75
C GLU A 429 24.27 4.57 -13.87
N ARG A 430 23.62 3.48 -13.43
CA ARG A 430 22.48 3.55 -12.51
C ARG A 430 22.87 4.24 -11.21
N GLU A 431 24.03 3.90 -10.65
CA GLU A 431 24.50 4.50 -9.40
C GLU A 431 24.62 6.02 -9.48
N ARG A 432 25.13 6.58 -10.60
CA ARG A 432 25.24 8.05 -10.78
C ARG A 432 23.88 8.73 -10.75
N GLU A 433 22.89 8.16 -11.43
CA GLU A 433 21.52 8.67 -11.45
C GLU A 433 20.82 8.51 -10.10
N TRP A 434 20.95 7.36 -9.50
CA TRP A 434 20.34 7.05 -8.20
C TRP A 434 20.87 7.93 -7.08
N ARG A 435 22.18 8.26 -7.08
CA ARG A 435 22.75 9.20 -6.11
C ARG A 435 22.07 10.56 -6.19
N HIS A 436 21.77 11.05 -7.39
CA HIS A 436 21.06 12.31 -7.56
C HIS A 436 19.64 12.23 -6.97
N TRP A 437 18.88 11.20 -7.31
CA TRP A 437 17.52 11.01 -6.81
C TRP A 437 17.46 10.83 -5.29
N ILE A 438 18.30 9.99 -4.72
CA ILE A 438 18.31 9.73 -3.27
C ILE A 438 18.78 10.99 -2.51
N SER A 439 19.75 11.72 -3.05
CA SER A 439 20.16 13.03 -2.50
C SER A 439 18.99 14.02 -2.50
N LEU A 440 18.28 14.13 -3.63
CA LEU A 440 17.10 14.97 -3.77
C LEU A 440 15.99 14.59 -2.79
N TYR A 441 15.72 13.29 -2.65
CA TYR A 441 14.77 12.76 -1.67
C TYR A 441 15.13 13.17 -0.24
N ASN A 442 16.38 12.97 0.16
CA ASN A 442 16.88 13.29 1.49
C ASN A 442 16.89 14.81 1.77
N ASP A 443 17.11 15.64 0.75
CA ASP A 443 17.09 17.11 0.85
C ASP A 443 15.65 17.65 0.95
N LYS A 444 14.78 17.28 0.04
CA LYS A 444 13.43 17.85 -0.09
C LYS A 444 12.44 17.28 0.94
N LYS A 445 12.60 16.04 1.36
CA LYS A 445 11.76 15.35 2.36
C LYS A 445 10.27 15.41 2.04
N LEU A 446 9.92 15.28 0.76
CA LEU A 446 8.53 15.42 0.30
C LEU A 446 7.60 14.34 0.88
N SER A 447 8.14 13.18 1.26
CA SER A 447 7.38 12.12 1.93
C SER A 447 6.76 12.55 3.27
N GLN A 448 7.36 13.53 3.95
CA GLN A 448 6.86 14.14 5.20
C GLN A 448 5.93 15.33 4.95
N GLY A 449 5.73 15.73 3.70
CA GLY A 449 4.88 16.85 3.32
C GLY A 449 3.38 16.50 3.35
N ILE A 450 2.58 17.52 3.12
CA ILE A 450 1.12 17.42 3.01
C ILE A 450 0.75 17.26 1.52
N TYR A 451 0.24 16.11 1.15
CA TYR A 451 -0.27 15.87 -0.20
C TYR A 451 -1.61 16.57 -0.39
N ARG A 452 -1.74 17.36 -1.47
CA ARG A 452 -2.91 18.18 -1.78
C ARG A 452 -3.70 17.55 -2.94
N GLY A 453 -4.28 16.37 -2.68
CA GLY A 453 -4.94 15.54 -3.70
C GLY A 453 -6.19 16.15 -4.31
N GLU A 454 -6.82 17.12 -3.62
CA GLU A 454 -7.99 17.85 -4.06
C GLU A 454 -7.73 18.86 -5.19
N LEU A 455 -6.47 19.17 -5.48
CA LEU A 455 -6.13 20.25 -6.43
C LEU A 455 -6.21 19.82 -7.89
N TYR A 456 -6.05 18.55 -8.19
CA TYR A 456 -6.08 18.04 -9.56
C TYR A 456 -6.88 16.74 -9.65
N ASP A 457 -7.66 16.62 -10.72
CA ASP A 457 -8.45 15.45 -11.04
C ASP A 457 -7.62 14.49 -11.91
N ILE A 458 -7.26 13.33 -11.35
CA ILE A 458 -6.41 12.35 -12.04
C ILE A 458 -7.09 11.73 -13.27
N GLY A 459 -8.42 11.73 -13.32
CA GLY A 459 -9.19 11.22 -14.47
C GLY A 459 -9.26 12.20 -15.63
N PHE A 460 -9.25 13.51 -15.36
CA PHE A 460 -9.60 14.53 -16.34
C PHE A 460 -8.56 15.63 -16.56
N ASP A 461 -7.70 15.94 -15.61
CA ASP A 461 -6.66 16.96 -15.80
C ASP A 461 -5.51 16.41 -16.67
N LYS A 462 -5.03 17.26 -17.58
CA LYS A 462 -3.87 16.95 -18.45
C LYS A 462 -2.96 18.17 -18.52
N PRO A 463 -1.63 17.96 -18.36
CA PRO A 463 -1.00 16.69 -18.00
C PRO A 463 -1.46 16.24 -16.62
N GLU A 464 -1.30 14.95 -16.29
CA GLU A 464 -1.53 14.45 -14.92
C GLU A 464 -0.68 15.26 -13.94
N ALA A 465 -1.24 15.67 -12.79
CA ALA A 465 -0.56 16.54 -11.86
C ALA A 465 -0.81 16.16 -10.40
N HIS A 466 0.22 16.34 -9.56
CA HIS A 466 0.16 16.14 -8.11
C HIS A 466 0.86 17.29 -7.40
N VAL A 467 0.49 17.52 -6.13
CA VAL A 467 1.08 18.58 -5.30
C VAL A 467 1.41 18.06 -3.91
N VAL A 468 2.61 18.35 -3.46
CA VAL A 468 3.04 18.19 -2.08
C VAL A 468 3.43 19.52 -1.50
N GLN A 469 2.87 19.89 -0.37
CA GLN A 469 3.26 21.06 0.38
C GLN A 469 4.26 20.66 1.46
N GLN A 470 5.46 21.25 1.42
CA GLN A 470 6.52 20.96 2.37
C GLN A 470 7.31 22.22 2.71
N SER A 471 7.54 22.46 4.00
CA SER A 471 8.34 23.59 4.52
C SER A 471 7.92 24.96 3.93
N GLY A 472 6.60 25.19 3.81
CA GLY A 472 6.02 26.45 3.30
C GLY A 472 6.12 26.64 1.78
N ARG A 473 6.51 25.61 1.04
CA ARG A 473 6.59 25.60 -0.43
C ARG A 473 5.64 24.58 -1.02
N ASN A 474 5.22 24.82 -2.25
CA ASN A 474 4.47 23.85 -3.04
C ASN A 474 5.40 23.20 -4.06
N TYR A 475 5.36 21.87 -4.08
CA TYR A 475 6.08 21.03 -5.04
C TYR A 475 5.07 20.39 -5.95
N TYR A 476 5.17 20.68 -7.25
CA TYR A 476 4.29 20.16 -8.28
C TYR A 476 5.02 19.10 -9.09
N SER A 477 4.35 18.04 -9.41
CA SER A 477 4.84 17.03 -10.35
C SER A 477 3.81 16.84 -11.46
N PHE A 478 4.29 16.98 -12.71
CA PHE A 478 3.50 16.82 -13.92
C PHE A 478 3.99 15.62 -14.71
N TYR A 479 3.07 14.82 -15.25
CA TYR A 479 3.41 13.60 -15.98
C TYR A 479 2.65 13.55 -17.30
N ALA A 480 3.38 13.29 -18.37
CA ALA A 480 2.87 12.99 -19.71
C ALA A 480 4.00 12.35 -20.53
N ARG A 481 3.67 11.46 -21.47
CA ARG A 481 4.71 10.93 -22.38
C ARG A 481 5.48 12.07 -23.07
N GLN A 482 4.76 13.10 -23.51
CA GLN A 482 5.29 14.34 -24.06
C GLN A 482 4.26 15.46 -23.83
N TRP A 483 4.71 16.61 -23.40
CA TRP A 483 3.87 17.79 -23.20
C TRP A 483 4.52 19.04 -23.76
N GLN A 484 3.71 19.86 -24.42
CA GLN A 484 4.08 21.22 -24.84
C GLN A 484 2.84 22.09 -24.69
N GLY A 485 2.85 22.99 -23.71
CA GLY A 485 1.71 23.85 -23.43
C GLY A 485 1.72 24.42 -22.02
N ALA A 486 0.58 24.95 -21.64
CA ALA A 486 0.38 25.51 -20.32
C ALA A 486 0.22 24.42 -19.26
N VAL A 487 0.79 24.65 -18.07
CA VAL A 487 0.45 23.96 -16.83
C VAL A 487 -0.01 25.00 -15.81
N GLU A 488 -0.99 24.64 -14.99
CA GLU A 488 -1.52 25.50 -13.95
C GLU A 488 -0.97 25.06 -12.59
N LEU A 489 -0.42 25.99 -11.81
CA LEU A 489 0.08 25.74 -10.45
C LEU A 489 -1.02 26.06 -9.43
N ARG A 490 -1.94 25.11 -9.22
CA ARG A 490 -3.11 25.29 -8.33
C ARG A 490 -2.69 25.29 -6.86
N GLY A 491 -3.48 25.95 -6.01
CA GLY A 491 -3.30 25.95 -4.56
C GLY A 491 -2.16 26.83 -4.04
N LEU A 492 -1.64 27.75 -4.85
CA LEU A 492 -0.69 28.76 -4.39
C LEU A 492 -1.39 29.77 -3.48
N PRO A 493 -0.92 29.99 -2.23
CA PRO A 493 -1.35 31.12 -1.40
C PRO A 493 -1.18 32.48 -2.10
N THR A 494 -1.85 33.51 -1.61
CA THR A 494 -1.72 34.85 -2.17
C THR A 494 -0.25 35.32 -2.13
N GLY A 495 0.31 35.66 -3.29
CA GLY A 495 1.72 36.10 -3.38
C GLY A 495 2.34 35.88 -4.76
N THR A 496 3.64 36.17 -4.83
CA THR A 496 4.50 35.91 -5.99
C THR A 496 5.47 34.79 -5.67
N TYR A 497 5.77 33.98 -6.66
CA TYR A 497 6.58 32.78 -6.49
C TYR A 497 7.63 32.69 -7.59
N ARG A 498 8.87 32.45 -7.21
CA ARG A 498 9.90 31.98 -8.12
C ARG A 498 9.66 30.49 -8.39
N VAL A 499 9.70 30.07 -9.63
CA VAL A 499 9.42 28.71 -10.07
C VAL A 499 10.70 28.06 -10.59
N ARG A 500 11.02 26.87 -10.12
CA ARG A 500 12.23 26.13 -10.46
C ARG A 500 11.90 24.67 -10.77
N ASP A 501 12.47 24.16 -11.85
CA ASP A 501 12.57 22.71 -12.06
C ASP A 501 13.65 22.18 -11.11
N TYR A 502 13.21 21.50 -10.03
CA TYR A 502 14.13 21.14 -8.96
C TYR A 502 14.93 19.86 -9.25
N PHE A 503 14.54 19.09 -10.26
CA PHE A 503 15.33 17.96 -10.72
C PHE A 503 16.52 18.39 -11.59
N ASN A 504 16.27 19.28 -12.56
CA ASN A 504 17.28 19.78 -13.50
C ASN A 504 17.98 21.05 -13.02
N ASP A 505 17.63 21.55 -11.85
CA ASP A 505 18.17 22.79 -11.28
C ASP A 505 17.97 24.03 -12.20
N ARG A 506 16.82 24.11 -12.90
CA ARG A 506 16.54 25.12 -13.91
C ARG A 506 15.53 26.16 -13.43
N ASP A 507 15.84 27.44 -13.60
CA ASP A 507 14.88 28.54 -13.36
C ASP A 507 13.80 28.54 -14.47
N LEU A 508 12.53 28.54 -14.07
CA LEU A 508 11.38 28.61 -14.96
C LEU A 508 10.67 29.98 -14.92
N GLY A 509 11.21 30.95 -14.17
CA GLY A 509 10.68 32.29 -14.04
C GLY A 509 9.81 32.50 -12.80
N GLN A 510 8.83 33.37 -12.90
CA GLN A 510 7.95 33.75 -11.80
C GLN A 510 6.47 33.62 -12.18
N VAL A 511 5.66 33.27 -11.20
CA VAL A 511 4.19 33.25 -11.25
C VAL A 511 3.62 33.99 -10.04
N SER A 512 2.34 34.34 -10.08
CA SER A 512 1.62 34.80 -8.92
C SER A 512 0.38 33.92 -8.69
N SER A 513 -0.21 33.98 -7.50
CA SER A 513 -1.46 33.28 -7.23
C SER A 513 -2.61 33.68 -8.16
N ALA A 514 -2.60 34.91 -8.71
CA ALA A 514 -3.57 35.40 -9.70
C ALA A 514 -3.20 35.04 -11.15
N ARG A 515 -1.94 34.68 -11.44
CA ARG A 515 -1.44 34.26 -12.74
C ARG A 515 -0.51 33.08 -12.55
N ASN A 516 -1.13 31.95 -12.24
CA ASN A 516 -0.49 30.70 -11.83
C ASN A 516 -0.20 29.73 -12.99
N THR A 517 -0.25 30.22 -14.23
CA THR A 517 -0.03 29.40 -15.43
C THR A 517 1.39 29.60 -15.95
N LEU A 518 2.04 28.49 -16.32
CA LEU A 518 3.40 28.44 -16.87
C LEU A 518 3.41 27.69 -18.20
N GLN A 519 4.08 28.24 -19.22
CA GLN A 519 4.31 27.54 -20.49
C GLN A 519 5.54 26.65 -20.36
N VAL A 520 5.38 25.34 -20.61
CA VAL A 520 6.43 24.35 -20.44
C VAL A 520 6.46 23.33 -21.57
N ALA A 521 7.61 22.72 -21.76
CA ALA A 521 7.77 21.53 -22.59
C ALA A 521 8.59 20.50 -21.81
N PHE A 522 8.15 19.25 -21.78
CA PHE A 522 8.85 18.17 -21.13
C PHE A 522 8.47 16.81 -21.75
N GLU A 523 9.31 15.81 -21.49
CA GLU A 523 9.05 14.40 -21.75
C GLU A 523 9.03 13.67 -20.42
N HIS A 524 8.10 12.73 -20.28
CA HIS A 524 7.84 11.88 -19.12
C HIS A 524 7.40 12.63 -17.86
N PHE A 525 8.21 13.56 -17.34
CA PHE A 525 7.88 14.31 -16.11
C PHE A 525 8.47 15.71 -16.07
N LEU A 526 7.87 16.55 -15.23
CA LEU A 526 8.41 17.85 -14.85
C LEU A 526 8.16 18.09 -13.36
N LEU A 527 9.23 18.33 -12.59
CA LEU A 527 9.18 18.51 -11.15
C LEU A 527 9.46 19.97 -10.78
N ILE A 528 8.45 20.66 -10.27
CA ILE A 528 8.49 22.11 -10.01
C ILE A 528 8.44 22.41 -8.52
N GLU A 529 9.34 23.28 -8.06
CA GLU A 529 9.30 23.94 -6.75
C GLU A 529 8.84 25.39 -6.91
N ALA A 530 7.76 25.78 -6.22
CA ALA A 530 7.29 27.15 -6.13
C ALA A 530 7.74 27.77 -4.80
N ILE A 531 8.63 28.74 -4.87
CA ILE A 531 9.31 29.38 -3.74
C ILE A 531 8.71 30.77 -3.55
N PRO A 532 8.10 31.09 -2.39
CA PRO A 532 7.62 32.45 -2.10
C PRO A 532 8.75 33.48 -2.23
N VAL A 533 8.43 34.65 -2.84
CA VAL A 533 9.36 35.80 -3.00
C VAL A 533 9.07 36.86 -1.95
#